data_e3c78043e5f1381f9a0f6cf57b16a183
#
_entry.id   e3c78043e5f1381f9a0f6cf57b16a183
#
_cell.length_a   1.000
_cell.length_b   1.000
_cell.length_c   1.000
_cell.angle_alpha   90.00
_cell.angle_beta   90.00
_cell.angle_gamma   90.00
#
_symmetry.space_group_name_H-M   'P 1'
#
loop_
_entity.id
_entity.type
_entity.pdbx_description
1 polymer ?
#
loop_
_entity_poly.entity_id
_entity_poly.type
_entity_poly.pdbx_seq_one_letter_code
_entity_poly.pdbx_strand_id
1 'polypeptide(L)'
;MTATAEPAALRLHLPGLGLDLAALAWGDAGLPALIALHGWLDNAASFASIATHLSGARRVIALDLPGHGLSDHLPAAARYDLPLYVQALHAAAAALRLDRFDLLGHSLGGAIASLYAAAFPQRVARLLLIEALGPMADDDGDTLARWRAALAGAGNDRPARVFAGVEDALAARCRSTGQNPAAIRPIVARGVRAHAGGVVWRSDTRLTATTPVRIAEAQVRALLAGIELPVLLLRAEPESPFLPHALLHARAACVPRIDIALLHGGHHLHAEQPEACARLLLRTPSAVSAA
;
A
#
# COMPACT_ATOMS: atom_id res chain seq x y z
N MET A 1 1.43 -28.34 -10.55
CA MET A 1 1.13 -26.96 -10.98
C MET A 1 -0.35 -26.73 -10.68
N THR A 2 -0.68 -26.17 -9.54
CA THR A 2 -2.07 -25.75 -9.22
C THR A 2 -2.42 -24.57 -10.12
N ALA A 3 -3.51 -24.70 -10.87
CA ALA A 3 -4.04 -23.61 -11.67
C ALA A 3 -4.20 -22.38 -10.78
N THR A 4 -3.56 -21.28 -11.13
CA THR A 4 -3.73 -20.00 -10.45
C THR A 4 -5.17 -19.56 -10.66
N ALA A 5 -6.02 -19.75 -9.63
CA ALA A 5 -7.39 -19.27 -9.69
C ALA A 5 -7.39 -17.76 -9.95
N GLU A 6 -8.14 -17.32 -10.95
CA GLU A 6 -8.32 -15.91 -11.21
C GLU A 6 -8.93 -15.23 -9.97
N PRO A 7 -8.49 -14.00 -9.65
CA PRO A 7 -9.04 -13.28 -8.50
C PRO A 7 -10.52 -12.94 -8.72
N ALA A 8 -11.30 -13.06 -7.66
CA ALA A 8 -12.64 -12.50 -7.65
C ALA A 8 -12.56 -10.97 -7.56
N ALA A 9 -13.25 -10.26 -8.45
CA ALA A 9 -13.40 -8.82 -8.38
C ALA A 9 -14.49 -8.47 -7.35
N LEU A 10 -14.20 -7.54 -6.45
CA LEU A 10 -15.13 -7.05 -5.44
C LEU A 10 -15.38 -5.55 -5.64
N ARG A 11 -16.60 -5.12 -5.28
CA ARG A 11 -16.94 -3.69 -5.14
C ARG A 11 -17.49 -3.49 -3.74
N LEU A 12 -16.89 -2.58 -2.97
CA LEU A 12 -17.23 -2.29 -1.57
C LEU A 12 -17.85 -0.90 -1.52
N HIS A 13 -19.12 -0.84 -1.15
CA HIS A 13 -19.80 0.44 -0.94
C HIS A 13 -19.51 0.97 0.46
N LEU A 14 -19.00 2.20 0.56
CA LEU A 14 -18.61 2.88 1.80
C LEU A 14 -19.49 4.13 2.01
N PRO A 15 -20.75 3.97 2.47
CA PRO A 15 -21.73 5.05 2.49
C PRO A 15 -21.30 6.22 3.37
N GLY A 16 -20.59 5.97 4.48
CA GLY A 16 -20.10 7.02 5.37
C GLY A 16 -19.02 7.92 4.74
N LEU A 17 -18.42 7.49 3.62
CA LEU A 17 -17.43 8.26 2.86
C LEU A 17 -17.96 8.70 1.50
N GLY A 18 -19.12 8.20 1.07
CA GLY A 18 -19.66 8.43 -0.26
C GLY A 18 -18.76 7.87 -1.38
N LEU A 19 -18.08 6.75 -1.13
CA LEU A 19 -17.11 6.14 -2.04
C LEU A 19 -17.40 4.66 -2.23
N ASP A 20 -17.08 4.17 -3.41
CA ASP A 20 -16.96 2.75 -3.70
C ASP A 20 -15.49 2.38 -3.89
N LEU A 21 -15.01 1.33 -3.21
CA LEU A 21 -13.71 0.75 -3.45
C LEU A 21 -13.80 -0.52 -4.27
N ALA A 22 -12.89 -0.68 -5.21
CA ALA A 22 -12.65 -1.94 -5.88
C ALA A 22 -11.62 -2.76 -5.12
N ALA A 23 -11.72 -4.09 -5.22
CA ALA A 23 -10.71 -5.00 -4.68
C ALA A 23 -10.58 -6.25 -5.55
N LEU A 24 -9.47 -6.96 -5.34
CA LEU A 24 -9.23 -8.30 -5.87
C LEU A 24 -9.11 -9.27 -4.68
N ALA A 25 -9.77 -10.43 -4.78
CA ALA A 25 -9.71 -11.43 -3.74
C ALA A 25 -9.24 -12.79 -4.29
N TRP A 26 -8.34 -13.43 -3.55
CA TRP A 26 -7.82 -14.79 -3.80
C TRP A 26 -8.00 -15.65 -2.56
N GLY A 27 -8.13 -16.97 -2.77
CA GLY A 27 -8.34 -17.94 -1.70
C GLY A 27 -9.80 -18.04 -1.25
N ASP A 28 -10.09 -19.11 -0.52
CA ASP A 28 -11.45 -19.41 -0.08
C ASP A 28 -11.97 -18.44 0.98
N ALA A 29 -13.26 -18.15 0.93
CA ALA A 29 -13.90 -17.21 1.85
C ALA A 29 -13.82 -17.62 3.33
N GLY A 30 -13.69 -18.93 3.62
CA GLY A 30 -13.57 -19.46 4.97
C GLY A 30 -12.15 -19.39 5.56
N LEU A 31 -11.14 -19.04 4.77
CA LEU A 31 -9.78 -18.88 5.26
C LEU A 31 -9.61 -17.58 6.06
N PRO A 32 -8.62 -17.53 6.99
CA PRO A 32 -8.29 -16.29 7.70
C PRO A 32 -8.02 -15.14 6.74
N ALA A 33 -8.68 -14.01 6.96
CA ALA A 33 -8.60 -12.86 6.08
C ALA A 33 -7.27 -12.12 6.22
N LEU A 34 -6.73 -11.69 5.07
CA LEU A 34 -5.59 -10.80 4.94
C LEU A 34 -5.99 -9.64 4.02
N ILE A 35 -6.10 -8.42 4.57
CA ILE A 35 -6.28 -7.22 3.76
C ILE A 35 -4.90 -6.72 3.31
N ALA A 36 -4.75 -6.44 2.01
CA ALA A 36 -3.51 -5.96 1.42
C ALA A 36 -3.69 -4.56 0.82
N LEU A 37 -2.76 -3.64 1.15
CA LEU A 37 -2.75 -2.24 0.74
C LEU A 37 -1.52 -1.93 -0.10
N HIS A 38 -1.73 -1.47 -1.32
CA HIS A 38 -0.67 -1.21 -2.30
C HIS A 38 0.07 0.12 -2.10
N GLY A 39 1.17 0.31 -2.83
CA GLY A 39 1.97 1.53 -2.85
C GLY A 39 1.32 2.68 -3.64
N TRP A 40 1.92 3.87 -3.52
CA TRP A 40 1.47 5.06 -4.24
C TRP A 40 1.51 4.85 -5.75
N LEU A 41 0.41 5.21 -6.44
CA LEU A 41 0.16 5.01 -7.87
C LEU A 41 0.17 3.54 -8.35
N ASP A 42 0.12 2.58 -7.42
CA ASP A 42 -0.16 1.18 -7.71
C ASP A 42 -1.68 0.90 -7.72
N ASN A 43 -2.04 -0.36 -7.58
CA ASN A 43 -3.42 -0.84 -7.40
C ASN A 43 -3.40 -2.28 -6.85
N ALA A 44 -4.56 -2.88 -6.65
CA ALA A 44 -4.72 -4.23 -6.09
C ALA A 44 -3.92 -5.31 -6.83
N ALA A 45 -3.67 -5.16 -8.13
CA ALA A 45 -2.87 -6.11 -8.91
C ALA A 45 -1.38 -6.13 -8.51
N SER A 46 -0.91 -5.19 -7.68
CA SER A 46 0.41 -5.24 -7.05
C SER A 46 0.65 -6.55 -6.30
N PHE A 47 -0.42 -7.13 -5.74
CA PHE A 47 -0.35 -8.37 -4.97
C PHE A 47 -0.65 -9.63 -5.79
N ALA A 48 -0.89 -9.54 -7.10
CA ALA A 48 -1.30 -10.69 -7.91
C ALA A 48 -0.30 -11.85 -7.83
N SER A 49 1.00 -11.58 -7.92
CA SER A 49 2.04 -12.62 -7.87
C SER A 49 2.12 -13.29 -6.50
N ILE A 50 2.17 -12.51 -5.42
CA ILE A 50 2.30 -13.06 -4.07
C ILE A 50 1.02 -13.74 -3.59
N ALA A 51 -0.15 -13.26 -4.01
CA ALA A 51 -1.44 -13.82 -3.63
C ALA A 51 -1.58 -15.29 -4.05
N THR A 52 -0.99 -15.70 -5.16
CA THR A 52 -1.01 -17.11 -5.60
C THR A 52 -0.31 -18.05 -4.61
N HIS A 53 0.69 -17.56 -3.89
CA HIS A 53 1.41 -18.32 -2.85
C HIS A 53 0.74 -18.22 -1.47
N LEU A 54 -0.10 -17.22 -1.24
CA LEU A 54 -0.80 -17.01 0.03
C LEU A 54 -2.19 -17.64 0.06
N SER A 55 -2.86 -17.80 -1.10
CA SER A 55 -4.27 -18.14 -1.23
C SER A 55 -4.65 -19.54 -0.74
N GLY A 56 -3.69 -20.45 -0.60
CA GLY A 56 -3.91 -21.76 0.05
C GLY A 56 -4.06 -21.70 1.57
N ALA A 57 -3.66 -20.60 2.21
CA ALA A 57 -3.67 -20.44 3.66
C ALA A 57 -4.40 -19.17 4.13
N ARG A 58 -4.66 -18.22 3.25
CA ARG A 58 -5.30 -16.93 3.54
C ARG A 58 -6.29 -16.54 2.44
N ARG A 59 -7.38 -15.91 2.87
CA ARG A 59 -8.21 -15.11 1.97
C ARG A 59 -7.54 -13.75 1.80
N VAL A 60 -6.79 -13.56 0.72
CA VAL A 60 -6.12 -12.29 0.40
C VAL A 60 -7.12 -11.36 -0.26
N ILE A 61 -7.32 -10.16 0.29
CA ILE A 61 -8.21 -9.12 -0.24
C ILE A 61 -7.36 -7.87 -0.45
N ALA A 62 -6.95 -7.64 -1.69
CA ALA A 62 -6.17 -6.44 -2.05
C ALA A 62 -7.13 -5.33 -2.46
N LEU A 63 -7.08 -4.20 -1.75
CA LEU A 63 -7.91 -3.02 -2.04
C LEU A 63 -7.24 -2.14 -3.09
N ASP A 64 -8.02 -1.60 -4.03
CA ASP A 64 -7.63 -0.38 -4.71
C ASP A 64 -7.92 0.79 -3.75
N LEU A 65 -6.90 1.53 -3.34
CA LEU A 65 -7.07 2.69 -2.45
C LEU A 65 -7.87 3.81 -3.14
N PRO A 66 -8.58 4.70 -2.40
CA PRO A 66 -9.25 5.85 -3.01
C PRO A 66 -8.38 6.59 -4.02
N GLY A 67 -8.92 6.89 -5.20
CA GLY A 67 -8.20 7.54 -6.29
C GLY A 67 -7.28 6.64 -7.12
N HIS A 68 -7.17 5.35 -6.79
CA HIS A 68 -6.31 4.38 -7.47
C HIS A 68 -7.13 3.25 -8.14
N GLY A 69 -6.54 2.62 -9.13
CA GLY A 69 -7.09 1.43 -9.78
C GLY A 69 -8.51 1.64 -10.31
N LEU A 70 -9.45 0.84 -9.80
CA LEU A 70 -10.88 0.90 -10.15
C LEU A 70 -11.74 1.49 -9.02
N SER A 71 -11.12 1.99 -7.94
CA SER A 71 -11.82 2.70 -6.87
C SER A 71 -12.22 4.11 -7.29
N ASP A 72 -13.22 4.67 -6.63
CA ASP A 72 -13.70 6.01 -6.92
C ASP A 72 -12.63 7.07 -6.63
N HIS A 73 -12.70 8.16 -7.39
CA HIS A 73 -11.98 9.38 -7.12
C HIS A 73 -12.75 10.25 -6.14
N LEU A 74 -12.03 11.03 -5.34
CA LEU A 74 -12.66 12.01 -4.45
C LEU A 74 -13.35 13.14 -5.24
N PRO A 75 -14.37 13.79 -4.66
CA PRO A 75 -14.87 15.06 -5.17
C PRO A 75 -13.75 16.08 -5.38
N ALA A 76 -13.91 17.00 -6.34
CA ALA A 76 -12.85 17.93 -6.76
C ALA A 76 -12.25 18.76 -5.62
N ALA A 77 -13.06 19.13 -4.62
CA ALA A 77 -12.62 19.93 -3.46
C ALA A 77 -11.89 19.12 -2.37
N ALA A 78 -11.95 17.79 -2.43
CA ALA A 78 -11.34 16.93 -1.41
C ALA A 78 -9.89 16.58 -1.76
N ARG A 79 -9.08 16.32 -0.72
CA ARG A 79 -7.67 15.95 -0.85
C ARG A 79 -7.46 14.51 -0.39
N TYR A 80 -6.48 13.85 -1.01
CA TYR A 80 -6.00 12.54 -0.58
C TYR A 80 -4.98 12.73 0.55
N ASP A 81 -5.33 12.25 1.75
CA ASP A 81 -4.46 12.30 2.92
C ASP A 81 -4.48 10.97 3.69
N LEU A 82 -3.58 10.81 4.66
CA LEU A 82 -3.48 9.59 5.44
C LEU A 82 -4.73 9.29 6.28
N PRO A 83 -5.36 10.27 6.96
CA PRO A 83 -6.61 10.04 7.69
C PRO A 83 -7.72 9.47 6.82
N LEU A 84 -7.90 9.98 5.61
CA LEU A 84 -8.87 9.44 4.64
C LEU A 84 -8.61 7.97 4.32
N TYR A 85 -7.36 7.60 4.03
CA TYR A 85 -7.02 6.22 3.71
C TYR A 85 -7.24 5.27 4.89
N VAL A 86 -6.92 5.71 6.12
CA VAL A 86 -7.19 4.94 7.34
C VAL A 86 -8.70 4.75 7.55
N GLN A 87 -9.50 5.79 7.33
CA GLN A 87 -10.97 5.71 7.40
C GLN A 87 -11.54 4.78 6.30
N ALA A 88 -11.01 4.87 5.07
CA ALA A 88 -11.42 4.01 3.97
C ALA A 88 -11.12 2.53 4.25
N LEU A 89 -9.95 2.21 4.83
CA LEU A 89 -9.63 0.86 5.28
C LEU A 89 -10.60 0.38 6.37
N HIS A 90 -10.89 1.23 7.35
CA HIS A 90 -11.83 0.90 8.43
C HIS A 90 -13.23 0.57 7.89
N ALA A 91 -13.75 1.41 7.01
CA ALA A 91 -15.03 1.22 6.36
C ALA A 91 -15.04 -0.03 5.45
N ALA A 92 -13.94 -0.28 4.71
CA ALA A 92 -13.82 -1.48 3.88
C ALA A 92 -13.82 -2.76 4.71
N ALA A 93 -13.11 -2.80 5.84
CA ALA A 93 -13.13 -3.93 6.77
C ALA A 93 -14.53 -4.19 7.33
N ALA A 94 -15.30 -3.12 7.64
CA ALA A 94 -16.68 -3.22 8.08
C ALA A 94 -17.60 -3.74 6.96
N ALA A 95 -17.46 -3.24 5.73
CA ALA A 95 -18.22 -3.71 4.55
C ALA A 95 -17.95 -5.19 4.25
N LEU A 96 -16.73 -5.67 4.49
CA LEU A 96 -16.31 -7.07 4.38
C LEU A 96 -16.75 -7.93 5.57
N ARG A 97 -17.32 -7.33 6.63
CA ARG A 97 -17.71 -7.99 7.90
C ARG A 97 -16.53 -8.68 8.57
N LEU A 98 -15.36 -8.07 8.54
CA LEU A 98 -14.15 -8.60 9.15
C LEU A 98 -13.93 -7.93 10.51
N ASP A 99 -14.08 -8.67 11.59
CA ASP A 99 -13.82 -8.15 12.94
C ASP A 99 -12.33 -8.09 13.27
N ARG A 100 -11.59 -9.10 12.85
CA ARG A 100 -10.15 -9.19 13.02
C ARG A 100 -9.49 -9.85 11.82
N PHE A 101 -8.36 -9.31 11.34
CA PHE A 101 -7.69 -9.75 10.12
C PHE A 101 -6.18 -9.50 10.19
N ASP A 102 -5.41 -10.21 9.38
CA ASP A 102 -4.02 -9.86 9.08
C ASP A 102 -4.01 -8.64 8.15
N LEU A 103 -3.11 -7.69 8.40
CA LEU A 103 -3.00 -6.47 7.58
C LEU A 103 -1.62 -6.40 6.93
N LEU A 104 -1.59 -6.43 5.60
CA LEU A 104 -0.40 -6.31 4.78
C LEU A 104 -0.36 -4.93 4.11
N GLY A 105 0.76 -4.23 4.21
CA GLY A 105 0.94 -2.96 3.52
C GLY A 105 2.28 -2.87 2.81
N HIS A 106 2.28 -2.41 1.56
CA HIS A 106 3.47 -2.07 0.79
C HIS A 106 3.60 -0.55 0.66
N SER A 107 4.76 0.01 0.98
CA SER A 107 5.07 1.44 0.78
C SER A 107 4.00 2.36 1.39
N LEU A 108 3.25 3.15 0.62
CA LEU A 108 2.11 3.95 1.11
C LEU A 108 1.11 3.08 1.89
N GLY A 109 0.79 1.89 1.37
CA GLY A 109 -0.08 0.94 2.08
C GLY A 109 0.49 0.51 3.44
N GLY A 110 1.82 0.41 3.56
CA GLY A 110 2.50 0.14 4.83
C GLY A 110 2.41 1.29 5.83
N ALA A 111 2.48 2.53 5.33
CA ALA A 111 2.24 3.71 6.16
C ALA A 111 0.80 3.72 6.71
N ILE A 112 -0.20 3.49 5.85
CA ILE A 112 -1.61 3.41 6.22
C ILE A 112 -1.83 2.26 7.23
N ALA A 113 -1.26 1.08 6.94
CA ALA A 113 -1.38 -0.10 7.79
C ALA A 113 -0.78 0.13 9.18
N SER A 114 0.37 0.81 9.28
CA SER A 114 0.99 1.18 10.56
C SER A 114 0.09 2.09 11.40
N LEU A 115 -0.47 3.13 10.77
CA LEU A 115 -1.40 4.06 11.44
C LEU A 115 -2.69 3.36 11.87
N TYR A 116 -3.22 2.48 11.01
CA TYR A 116 -4.42 1.70 11.34
C TYR A 116 -4.18 0.76 12.51
N ALA A 117 -3.06 0.04 12.51
CA ALA A 117 -2.71 -0.89 13.59
C ALA A 117 -2.53 -0.19 14.94
N ALA A 118 -1.96 1.01 14.94
CA ALA A 118 -1.86 1.84 16.14
C ALA A 118 -3.23 2.33 16.64
N ALA A 119 -4.11 2.75 15.71
CA ALA A 119 -5.43 3.29 16.06
C ALA A 119 -6.47 2.20 16.44
N PHE A 120 -6.37 1.01 15.85
CA PHE A 120 -7.33 -0.09 15.98
C PHE A 120 -6.64 -1.43 16.27
N PRO A 121 -5.82 -1.55 17.34
CA PRO A 121 -5.01 -2.75 17.61
C PRO A 121 -5.86 -4.02 17.76
N GLN A 122 -7.10 -3.91 18.27
CA GLN A 122 -8.02 -5.03 18.42
C GLN A 122 -8.51 -5.63 17.08
N ARG A 123 -8.44 -4.85 15.99
CA ARG A 123 -8.89 -5.26 14.65
C ARG A 123 -7.81 -5.98 13.85
N VAL A 124 -6.54 -5.84 14.23
CA VAL A 124 -5.40 -6.40 13.51
C VAL A 124 -4.81 -7.57 14.27
N ALA A 125 -4.74 -8.73 13.64
CA ALA A 125 -4.12 -9.91 14.23
C ALA A 125 -2.58 -9.86 14.13
N ARG A 126 -2.08 -9.50 12.95
CA ARG A 126 -0.66 -9.30 12.64
C ARG A 126 -0.52 -8.14 11.66
N LEU A 127 0.51 -7.33 11.85
CA LEU A 127 0.89 -6.29 10.89
C LEU A 127 2.07 -6.79 10.06
N LEU A 128 1.88 -6.84 8.75
CA LEU A 128 2.84 -7.33 7.77
C LEU A 128 3.21 -6.15 6.87
N LEU A 129 4.47 -5.78 6.85
CA LEU A 129 4.94 -4.59 6.14
C LEU A 129 5.98 -4.95 5.09
N ILE A 130 5.92 -4.32 3.94
CA ILE A 130 6.91 -4.43 2.88
C ILE A 130 7.39 -3.03 2.53
N GLU A 131 8.70 -2.78 2.75
CA GLU A 131 9.37 -1.52 2.39
C GLU A 131 8.69 -0.27 2.98
N ALA A 132 8.13 -0.36 4.18
CA ALA A 132 7.61 0.78 4.93
C ALA A 132 7.47 0.47 6.42
N LEU A 133 7.73 1.48 7.26
CA LEU A 133 7.41 1.47 8.69
C LEU A 133 6.99 2.88 9.10
N GLY A 134 5.67 3.09 9.13
CA GLY A 134 5.05 4.41 9.30
C GLY A 134 5.12 5.30 8.05
N PRO A 135 4.48 6.46 8.09
CA PRO A 135 4.44 7.40 6.98
C PRO A 135 5.73 8.20 6.80
N MET A 136 5.87 8.84 5.63
CA MET A 136 6.92 9.85 5.42
C MET A 136 6.68 11.03 6.35
N ALA A 137 7.70 11.37 7.12
CA ALA A 137 7.71 12.52 8.02
C ALA A 137 8.19 13.77 7.31
N ASP A 138 8.01 14.91 7.97
CA ASP A 138 8.57 16.21 7.57
C ASP A 138 9.59 16.66 8.60
N ASP A 139 10.69 17.25 8.13
CA ASP A 139 11.59 18.00 8.98
C ASP A 139 11.14 19.46 9.03
N ASP A 140 11.27 20.11 10.18
CA ASP A 140 10.76 21.46 10.43
C ASP A 140 11.21 22.50 9.37
N GLY A 141 12.38 22.29 8.75
CA GLY A 141 12.93 23.19 7.73
C GLY A 141 12.17 23.21 6.40
N ASP A 142 11.44 22.15 6.07
CA ASP A 142 10.78 22.00 4.75
C ASP A 142 9.32 22.43 4.74
N THR A 143 8.72 22.67 5.90
CA THR A 143 7.28 22.91 6.05
C THR A 143 6.80 24.08 5.20
N LEU A 144 7.46 25.26 5.25
CA LEU A 144 7.05 26.43 4.48
C LEU A 144 7.20 26.23 2.97
N ALA A 145 8.30 25.59 2.55
CA ALA A 145 8.55 25.29 1.13
C ALA A 145 7.47 24.35 0.59
N ARG A 146 7.08 23.33 1.38
CA ARG A 146 6.01 22.38 1.06
C ARG A 146 4.66 23.07 0.93
N TRP A 147 4.31 23.94 1.88
CA TRP A 147 3.07 24.70 1.82
C TRP A 147 2.99 25.56 0.56
N ARG A 148 4.07 26.29 0.24
CA ARG A 148 4.17 27.13 -0.98
C ARG A 148 3.98 26.29 -2.24
N ALA A 149 4.67 25.14 -2.34
CA ALA A 149 4.55 24.22 -3.47
C ALA A 149 3.11 23.65 -3.61
N ALA A 150 2.50 23.25 -2.51
CA ALA A 150 1.14 22.71 -2.51
C ALA A 150 0.09 23.74 -2.93
N LEU A 151 0.22 24.98 -2.49
CA LEU A 151 -0.72 26.05 -2.85
C LEU A 151 -0.48 26.58 -4.27
N ALA A 152 0.78 26.68 -4.72
CA ALA A 152 1.10 27.06 -6.10
C ALA A 152 0.64 26.02 -7.13
N GLY A 153 0.61 24.74 -6.75
CA GLY A 153 0.10 23.64 -7.58
C GLY A 153 -1.42 23.46 -7.55
N ALA A 154 -2.13 24.14 -6.66
CA ALA A 154 -3.57 24.03 -6.54
C ALA A 154 -4.27 24.60 -7.79
N GLY A 155 -5.15 23.80 -8.41
CA GLY A 155 -5.88 24.19 -9.62
C GLY A 155 -5.10 23.99 -10.93
N ASN A 156 -3.88 23.48 -10.91
CA ASN A 156 -3.15 23.10 -12.11
C ASN A 156 -3.55 21.69 -12.55
N ASP A 157 -4.71 21.57 -13.19
CA ASP A 157 -5.13 20.33 -13.85
C ASP A 157 -4.25 20.07 -15.07
N ARG A 158 -3.21 19.25 -14.87
CA ARG A 158 -2.40 18.80 -16.00
C ARG A 158 -3.20 17.79 -16.82
N PRO A 159 -3.27 17.95 -18.16
CA PRO A 159 -3.93 16.97 -19.00
C PRO A 159 -3.29 15.58 -18.82
N ALA A 160 -4.13 14.55 -18.80
CA ALA A 160 -3.64 13.19 -18.69
C ALA A 160 -2.72 12.85 -19.87
N ARG A 161 -1.54 12.29 -19.58
CA ARG A 161 -0.64 11.80 -20.62
C ARG A 161 -1.26 10.60 -21.32
N VAL A 162 -1.40 10.68 -22.63
CA VAL A 162 -1.86 9.58 -23.48
C VAL A 162 -0.66 8.73 -23.90
N PHE A 163 -0.77 7.43 -23.77
CA PHE A 163 0.20 6.42 -24.23
C PHE A 163 -0.41 5.66 -25.40
N ALA A 164 0.41 5.24 -26.36
CA ALA A 164 -0.07 4.49 -27.52
C ALA A 164 -0.75 3.17 -27.15
N GLY A 165 -0.34 2.56 -26.02
CA GLY A 165 -0.91 1.35 -25.47
C GLY A 165 -0.32 0.99 -24.10
N VAL A 166 -0.71 -0.18 -23.59
CA VAL A 166 -0.25 -0.69 -22.29
C VAL A 166 1.28 -0.82 -22.24
N GLU A 167 1.90 -1.27 -23.33
CA GLU A 167 3.36 -1.47 -23.42
C GLU A 167 4.13 -0.13 -23.33
N ASP A 168 3.61 0.92 -23.95
CA ASP A 168 4.21 2.26 -23.86
C ASP A 168 4.07 2.84 -22.43
N ALA A 169 2.92 2.63 -21.80
CA ALA A 169 2.71 3.01 -20.40
C ALA A 169 3.64 2.23 -19.45
N LEU A 170 3.82 0.91 -19.67
CA LEU A 170 4.75 0.06 -18.92
C LEU A 170 6.19 0.56 -19.07
N ALA A 171 6.64 0.77 -20.31
CA ALA A 171 7.97 1.28 -20.58
C ALA A 171 8.22 2.65 -19.92
N ALA A 172 7.22 3.55 -19.96
CA ALA A 172 7.31 4.86 -19.32
C ALA A 172 7.45 4.74 -17.79
N ARG A 173 6.69 3.84 -17.17
CA ARG A 173 6.78 3.60 -15.72
C ARG A 173 8.13 3.00 -15.34
N CYS A 174 8.61 1.98 -16.06
CA CYS A 174 9.93 1.38 -15.82
C CYS A 174 11.05 2.42 -15.91
N ARG A 175 11.00 3.31 -16.91
CA ARG A 175 12.01 4.40 -17.03
C ARG A 175 12.00 5.35 -15.85
N SER A 176 10.82 5.64 -15.26
CA SER A 176 10.71 6.59 -14.15
C SER A 176 11.03 6.00 -12.79
N THR A 177 10.89 4.67 -12.63
CA THR A 177 10.98 4.01 -11.31
C THR A 177 12.11 2.99 -11.22
N GLY A 178 12.74 2.62 -12.33
CA GLY A 178 13.76 1.56 -12.37
C GLY A 178 13.22 0.14 -12.12
N GLN A 179 11.89 -0.03 -12.07
CA GLN A 179 11.24 -1.30 -11.72
C GLN A 179 11.34 -2.33 -12.83
N ASN A 180 11.34 -3.62 -12.44
CA ASN A 180 11.31 -4.74 -13.37
C ASN A 180 9.97 -4.79 -14.13
N PRO A 181 9.96 -4.77 -15.48
CA PRO A 181 8.73 -4.80 -16.27
C PRO A 181 7.83 -5.99 -15.98
N ALA A 182 8.37 -7.17 -15.76
CA ALA A 182 7.58 -8.37 -15.47
C ALA A 182 6.84 -8.25 -14.13
N ALA A 183 7.49 -7.68 -13.10
CA ALA A 183 6.92 -7.50 -11.77
C ALA A 183 5.76 -6.50 -11.77
N ILE A 184 5.85 -5.42 -12.55
CA ILE A 184 4.85 -4.33 -12.52
C ILE A 184 3.81 -4.38 -13.65
N ARG A 185 3.96 -5.29 -14.61
CA ARG A 185 3.00 -5.45 -15.71
C ARG A 185 1.54 -5.59 -15.25
N PRO A 186 1.19 -6.42 -14.23
CA PRO A 186 -0.17 -6.53 -13.72
C PRO A 186 -0.72 -5.19 -13.20
N ILE A 187 0.14 -4.41 -12.52
CA ILE A 187 -0.20 -3.08 -12.00
C ILE A 187 -0.56 -2.13 -13.15
N VAL A 188 0.28 -2.10 -14.19
CA VAL A 188 0.06 -1.22 -15.35
C VAL A 188 -1.17 -1.63 -16.12
N ALA A 189 -1.34 -2.93 -16.41
CA ALA A 189 -2.50 -3.43 -17.15
C ALA A 189 -3.84 -3.06 -16.49
N ARG A 190 -3.92 -3.17 -15.14
CA ARG A 190 -5.11 -2.76 -14.37
C ARG A 190 -5.19 -1.23 -14.20
N GLY A 191 -4.05 -0.55 -14.21
CA GLY A 191 -3.91 0.87 -13.92
C GLY A 191 -4.23 1.81 -15.08
N VAL A 192 -4.45 1.30 -16.29
CA VAL A 192 -4.79 2.13 -17.45
C VAL A 192 -6.24 1.93 -17.91
N ARG A 193 -6.78 2.91 -18.63
CA ARG A 193 -8.09 2.84 -19.30
C ARG A 193 -7.98 3.36 -20.72
N ALA A 194 -8.88 2.90 -21.58
CA ALA A 194 -8.99 3.39 -22.94
C ALA A 194 -9.25 4.91 -22.98
N HIS A 195 -8.64 5.56 -23.94
CA HIS A 195 -8.77 6.99 -24.22
C HIS A 195 -8.63 7.21 -25.74
N ALA A 196 -9.12 8.33 -26.25
CA ALA A 196 -8.90 8.67 -27.66
C ALA A 196 -7.38 8.73 -27.95
N GLY A 197 -6.94 7.93 -28.92
CA GLY A 197 -5.53 7.81 -29.31
C GLY A 197 -4.68 6.86 -28.45
N GLY A 198 -5.28 6.04 -27.57
CA GLY A 198 -4.53 5.04 -26.81
C GLY A 198 -5.07 4.77 -25.42
N VAL A 199 -4.21 4.88 -24.39
CA VAL A 199 -4.59 4.66 -23.00
C VAL A 199 -4.07 5.79 -22.09
N VAL A 200 -4.76 6.01 -20.96
CA VAL A 200 -4.34 6.93 -19.89
C VAL A 200 -4.36 6.21 -18.55
N TRP A 201 -3.62 6.71 -17.55
CA TRP A 201 -3.71 6.20 -16.20
C TRP A 201 -5.11 6.39 -15.63
N ARG A 202 -5.55 5.41 -14.83
CA ARG A 202 -6.80 5.50 -14.07
C ARG A 202 -6.66 6.31 -12.80
N SER A 203 -5.43 6.31 -12.22
CA SER A 203 -5.16 7.03 -10.99
C SER A 203 -5.50 8.51 -11.14
N ASP A 204 -6.09 9.09 -10.09
CA ASP A 204 -6.42 10.50 -10.05
C ASP A 204 -5.14 11.35 -10.15
N THR A 205 -5.10 12.31 -11.06
CA THR A 205 -3.95 13.20 -11.26
C THR A 205 -3.58 13.97 -10.00
N ARG A 206 -4.56 14.26 -9.14
CA ARG A 206 -4.39 14.94 -7.85
C ARG A 206 -3.53 14.16 -6.84
N LEU A 207 -3.36 12.84 -7.02
CA LEU A 207 -2.43 12.04 -6.21
C LEU A 207 -0.98 12.46 -6.35
N THR A 208 -0.63 13.13 -7.46
CA THR A 208 0.72 13.65 -7.69
C THR A 208 0.93 15.08 -7.17
N ALA A 209 -0.11 15.70 -6.62
CA ALA A 209 0.00 17.01 -6.01
C ALA A 209 0.79 16.95 -4.70
N THR A 210 1.54 18.00 -4.42
CA THR A 210 2.28 18.11 -3.16
C THR A 210 1.32 18.14 -1.98
N THR A 211 1.52 17.25 -1.01
CA THR A 211 0.78 17.26 0.26
C THR A 211 1.27 18.41 1.13
N PRO A 212 0.42 19.38 1.52
CA PRO A 212 0.86 20.54 2.29
C PRO A 212 1.28 20.19 3.72
N VAL A 213 0.67 19.18 4.32
CA VAL A 213 0.89 18.80 5.71
C VAL A 213 1.43 17.37 5.78
N ARG A 214 2.55 17.21 6.48
CA ARG A 214 3.05 15.91 6.95
C ARG A 214 3.19 15.97 8.46
N ILE A 215 3.09 14.83 9.10
CA ILE A 215 3.35 14.74 10.55
C ILE A 215 4.86 14.71 10.80
N ALA A 216 5.29 15.25 11.94
CA ALA A 216 6.70 15.26 12.34
C ALA A 216 7.18 13.84 12.70
N GLU A 217 8.48 13.58 12.58
CA GLU A 217 9.06 12.27 12.90
C GLU A 217 8.78 11.85 14.36
N ALA A 218 8.79 12.78 15.30
CA ALA A 218 8.43 12.50 16.69
C ALA A 218 6.98 11.97 16.84
N GLN A 219 6.04 12.50 16.06
CA GLN A 219 4.66 12.03 16.04
C GLN A 219 4.56 10.64 15.38
N VAL A 220 5.34 10.39 14.30
CA VAL A 220 5.41 9.05 13.71
C VAL A 220 5.87 8.02 14.74
N ARG A 221 6.96 8.30 15.45
CA ARG A 221 7.48 7.40 16.51
C ARG A 221 6.48 7.17 17.64
N ALA A 222 5.79 8.21 18.07
CA ALA A 222 4.74 8.08 19.09
C ALA A 222 3.59 7.15 18.64
N LEU A 223 3.17 7.26 17.37
CA LEU A 223 2.15 6.37 16.78
C LEU A 223 2.67 4.92 16.67
N LEU A 224 3.93 4.73 16.24
CA LEU A 224 4.53 3.40 16.13
C LEU A 224 4.69 2.71 17.49
N ALA A 225 4.99 3.46 18.56
CA ALA A 225 5.06 2.95 19.92
C ALA A 225 3.72 2.39 20.42
N GLY A 226 2.59 2.84 19.85
CA GLY A 226 1.26 2.29 20.12
C GLY A 226 0.95 0.97 19.43
N ILE A 227 1.86 0.41 18.61
CA ILE A 227 1.66 -0.88 17.94
C ILE A 227 2.14 -2.02 18.86
N GLU A 228 1.21 -2.61 19.61
CA GLU A 228 1.51 -3.69 20.56
C GLU A 228 1.41 -5.10 19.97
N LEU A 229 0.83 -5.22 18.76
CA LEU A 229 0.65 -6.49 18.07
C LEU A 229 1.93 -6.94 17.34
N PRO A 230 2.04 -8.24 16.94
CA PRO A 230 3.20 -8.73 16.20
C PRO A 230 3.35 -8.04 14.85
N VAL A 231 4.54 -7.54 14.56
CA VAL A 231 4.91 -6.89 13.31
C VAL A 231 6.00 -7.69 12.60
N LEU A 232 5.84 -7.94 11.32
CA LEU A 232 6.90 -8.43 10.44
C LEU A 232 7.14 -7.37 9.36
N LEU A 233 8.37 -6.89 9.26
CA LEU A 233 8.81 -6.00 8.19
C LEU A 233 9.74 -6.74 7.23
N LEU A 234 9.35 -6.82 5.95
CA LEU A 234 10.22 -7.27 4.86
C LEU A 234 10.90 -6.06 4.26
N ARG A 235 12.21 -6.11 4.15
CA ARG A 235 13.04 -5.04 3.63
C ARG A 235 13.92 -5.51 2.49
N ALA A 236 14.08 -4.64 1.48
CA ALA A 236 14.95 -4.88 0.35
C ALA A 236 16.44 -4.73 0.73
N GLU A 237 17.28 -5.54 0.06
CA GLU A 237 18.71 -5.38 0.01
C GLU A 237 19.15 -5.40 -1.46
N PRO A 238 19.82 -4.35 -1.98
CA PRO A 238 20.32 -3.16 -1.27
C PRO A 238 19.22 -2.24 -0.72
N GLU A 239 19.65 -1.35 0.19
CA GLU A 239 18.77 -0.38 0.86
C GLU A 239 17.96 0.46 -0.12
N SER A 240 16.66 0.58 0.17
CA SER A 240 15.76 1.45 -0.58
C SER A 240 15.92 2.92 -0.15
N PRO A 241 15.97 3.87 -1.09
CA PRO A 241 16.03 5.30 -0.74
C PRO A 241 14.79 5.79 0.02
N PHE A 242 13.68 5.05 -0.04
CA PHE A 242 12.43 5.40 0.67
C PHE A 242 12.43 4.99 2.14
N LEU A 243 13.31 4.07 2.53
CA LEU A 243 13.42 3.60 3.90
C LEU A 243 14.90 3.43 4.30
N PRO A 244 15.62 4.55 4.58
CA PRO A 244 17.01 4.52 5.00
C PRO A 244 17.23 3.75 6.30
N HIS A 245 18.38 3.07 6.41
CA HIS A 245 18.71 2.24 7.58
C HIS A 245 18.58 2.98 8.91
N ALA A 246 19.10 4.21 8.99
CA ALA A 246 19.06 5.02 10.20
C ALA A 246 17.62 5.32 10.63
N LEU A 247 16.77 5.66 9.68
CA LEU A 247 15.34 5.91 9.93
C LEU A 247 14.63 4.63 10.36
N LEU A 248 14.90 3.51 9.65
CA LEU A 248 14.35 2.20 9.98
C LEU A 248 14.68 1.79 11.40
N HIS A 249 15.95 1.86 11.81
CA HIS A 249 16.37 1.49 13.15
C HIS A 249 15.72 2.35 14.22
N ALA A 250 15.67 3.66 14.01
CA ALA A 250 15.04 4.58 14.94
C ALA A 250 13.53 4.33 15.10
N ARG A 251 12.84 3.95 14.04
CA ARG A 251 11.42 3.61 14.07
C ARG A 251 11.16 2.22 14.62
N ALA A 252 11.97 1.23 14.24
CA ALA A 252 11.84 -0.14 14.72
C ALA A 252 12.02 -0.23 16.24
N ALA A 253 12.93 0.57 16.80
CA ALA A 253 13.13 0.65 18.25
C ALA A 253 11.88 1.16 19.02
N CYS A 254 10.92 1.78 18.35
CA CYS A 254 9.66 2.21 18.95
C CYS A 254 8.59 1.10 18.96
N VAL A 255 8.76 0.02 18.19
CA VAL A 255 7.76 -1.04 18.05
C VAL A 255 8.15 -2.24 18.90
N PRO A 256 7.41 -2.58 19.99
CA PRO A 256 7.84 -3.57 20.96
C PRO A 256 8.03 -4.99 20.41
N ARG A 257 7.28 -5.36 19.38
CA ARG A 257 7.23 -6.72 18.82
C ARG A 257 7.41 -6.72 17.31
N ILE A 258 8.59 -6.30 16.85
CA ILE A 258 8.92 -6.23 15.43
C ILE A 258 10.02 -7.23 15.07
N ASP A 259 9.74 -8.06 14.05
CA ASP A 259 10.72 -8.87 13.34
C ASP A 259 11.05 -8.21 12.01
N ILE A 260 12.32 -8.18 11.62
CA ILE A 260 12.77 -7.63 10.33
C ILE A 260 13.43 -8.74 9.54
N ALA A 261 12.98 -8.96 8.31
CA ALA A 261 13.61 -9.90 7.39
C ALA A 261 14.11 -9.17 6.14
N LEU A 262 15.34 -9.52 5.72
CA LEU A 262 15.99 -8.97 4.52
C LEU A 262 15.78 -9.92 3.34
N LEU A 263 15.46 -9.36 2.18
CA LEU A 263 15.38 -10.07 0.91
C LEU A 263 16.13 -9.29 -0.17
N HIS A 264 16.87 -10.00 -1.00
CA HIS A 264 17.50 -9.37 -2.16
C HIS A 264 16.44 -8.98 -3.18
N GLY A 265 16.44 -7.71 -3.59
CA GLY A 265 15.47 -7.17 -4.56
C GLY A 265 15.27 -5.67 -4.44
N GLY A 266 14.31 -5.16 -5.19
CA GLY A 266 13.94 -3.75 -5.20
C GLY A 266 12.75 -3.43 -4.29
N HIS A 267 12.22 -2.21 -4.46
CA HIS A 267 11.10 -1.71 -3.67
C HIS A 267 9.81 -2.56 -3.77
N HIS A 268 9.64 -3.33 -4.86
CA HIS A 268 8.48 -4.21 -5.06
C HIS A 268 8.81 -5.68 -4.76
N LEU A 269 9.42 -5.96 -3.60
CA LEU A 269 9.82 -7.31 -3.17
C LEU A 269 8.73 -8.37 -3.37
N HIS A 270 7.48 -8.04 -3.05
CA HIS A 270 6.34 -8.96 -3.17
C HIS A 270 5.98 -9.33 -4.62
N ALA A 271 6.41 -8.54 -5.58
CA ALA A 271 6.25 -8.82 -7.00
C ALA A 271 7.52 -9.45 -7.61
N GLU A 272 8.70 -9.12 -7.08
CA GLU A 272 9.99 -9.61 -7.55
C GLU A 272 10.38 -10.96 -6.93
N GLN A 273 10.02 -11.18 -5.65
CA GLN A 273 10.33 -12.37 -4.85
C GLN A 273 9.05 -12.94 -4.18
N PRO A 274 7.99 -13.23 -4.94
CA PRO A 274 6.67 -13.53 -4.38
C PRO A 274 6.67 -14.76 -3.47
N GLU A 275 7.37 -15.83 -3.85
CA GLU A 275 7.46 -17.07 -3.05
C GLU A 275 8.22 -16.83 -1.73
N ALA A 276 9.37 -16.16 -1.78
CA ALA A 276 10.18 -15.87 -0.60
C ALA A 276 9.41 -14.97 0.38
N CYS A 277 8.76 -13.92 -0.13
CA CYS A 277 7.90 -13.05 0.67
C CYS A 277 6.75 -13.83 1.30
N ALA A 278 6.01 -14.62 0.52
CA ALA A 278 4.88 -15.40 1.02
C ALA A 278 5.30 -16.38 2.13
N ARG A 279 6.41 -17.08 1.96
CA ARG A 279 6.97 -17.99 2.96
C ARG A 279 7.23 -17.29 4.29
N LEU A 280 7.77 -16.06 4.27
CA LEU A 280 8.01 -15.27 5.48
C LEU A 280 6.68 -14.76 6.09
N LEU A 281 5.76 -14.26 5.26
CA LEU A 281 4.46 -13.73 5.73
C LEU A 281 3.56 -14.82 6.33
N LEU A 282 3.71 -16.07 5.91
CA LEU A 282 2.97 -17.22 6.46
C LEU A 282 3.57 -17.78 7.75
N ARG A 283 4.81 -17.42 8.11
CA ARG A 283 5.40 -17.87 9.38
C ARG A 283 4.59 -17.34 10.56
N THR A 284 4.38 -18.21 11.54
CA THR A 284 3.90 -17.75 12.84
C THR A 284 4.99 -16.90 13.46
N PRO A 285 4.69 -15.70 14.00
CA PRO A 285 5.70 -14.94 14.75
C PRO A 285 6.32 -15.82 15.81
N SER A 286 7.65 -15.85 15.89
CA SER A 286 8.33 -16.48 17.02
C SER A 286 7.81 -15.84 18.29
N ALA A 287 7.44 -16.64 19.28
CA ALA A 287 7.23 -16.09 20.62
C ALA A 287 8.53 -15.37 21.00
N VAL A 288 8.50 -14.04 20.99
CA VAL A 288 9.64 -13.24 21.45
C VAL A 288 9.84 -13.66 22.89
N SER A 289 10.94 -14.35 23.15
CA SER A 289 11.41 -14.60 24.51
C SER A 289 11.59 -13.24 25.15
N ALA A 290 10.73 -12.93 26.13
CA ALA A 290 10.94 -11.79 27.00
C ALA A 290 12.25 -12.05 27.74
N ALA A 291 13.29 -11.32 27.35
CA ALA A 291 14.55 -11.24 28.07
C ALA A 291 14.56 -9.98 28.92
#